data_03cb4b4b8edd72ed3076b1c99018f96b
#
_entry.id   03cb4b4b8edd72ed3076b1c99018f96b
#
_cell.length_a   1.000
_cell.length_b   1.000
_cell.length_c   1.000
_cell.angle_alpha   90.00
_cell.angle_beta   90.00
_cell.angle_gamma   90.00
#
_symmetry.space_group_name_H-M   'P 1'
#
loop_
_entity.id
_entity.type
_entity.pdbx_description
1 polymer ?
#
loop_
_entity_poly.entity_id
_entity_poly.type
_entity_poly.pdbx_seq_one_letter_code
_entity_poly.pdbx_strand_id
1 'polypeptide(L)'
;ISTKSRRAQAKIKEISEIKGKRYAEYYYFILLGAKTTYIFTILIFVCLLAVLAASVEALLLGLLLGGLAIAYLDLSLQDKLTARRQELVLDLPQVLSKLTLLVNSGMVLRDAWKRVSVTGDRALYQEMQNTSMEIENGIMETDAYRNFAERCNVKEIRKFASLVIQNLKKGN
;
A
#
# COMPACT_ATOMS: atom_id res chain seq x y z
N ILE A 1 -11.77 -3.56 20.42
CA ILE A 1 -12.13 -3.40 18.98
C ILE A 1 -11.45 -4.56 18.26
N SER A 2 -12.26 -5.50 17.73
CA SER A 2 -11.75 -6.73 17.15
C SER A 2 -11.13 -6.49 15.77
N THR A 3 -9.83 -6.66 15.64
CA THR A 3 -9.10 -6.71 14.35
C THR A 3 -9.54 -7.90 13.47
N LYS A 4 -10.37 -8.80 13.98
CA LYS A 4 -10.90 -9.97 13.27
C LYS A 4 -12.02 -9.66 12.28
N SER A 5 -12.58 -8.45 12.24
CA SER A 5 -13.59 -8.07 11.25
C SER A 5 -13.00 -8.06 9.84
N ARG A 6 -13.71 -8.62 8.84
CA ARG A 6 -13.30 -8.61 7.42
C ARG A 6 -12.94 -7.21 6.90
N ARG A 7 -13.66 -6.19 7.35
CA ARG A 7 -13.40 -4.78 6.98
C ARG A 7 -12.10 -4.25 7.60
N ALA A 8 -11.80 -4.62 8.85
CA ALA A 8 -10.56 -4.25 9.51
C ALA A 8 -9.35 -4.90 8.81
N GLN A 9 -9.43 -6.19 8.49
CA GLN A 9 -8.38 -6.91 7.78
C GLN A 9 -8.12 -6.36 6.37
N ALA A 10 -9.18 -5.98 5.63
CA ALA A 10 -9.04 -5.34 4.33
C ALA A 10 -8.29 -4.00 4.44
N LYS A 11 -8.65 -3.16 5.42
CA LYS A 11 -7.94 -1.87 5.65
C LYS A 11 -6.51 -2.05 6.15
N ILE A 12 -6.25 -3.02 7.02
CA ILE A 12 -4.88 -3.35 7.45
C ILE A 12 -4.03 -3.79 6.26
N LYS A 13 -4.60 -4.58 5.34
CA LYS A 13 -3.93 -4.99 4.10
C LYS A 13 -3.62 -3.77 3.20
N GLU A 14 -4.55 -2.86 3.02
CA GLU A 14 -4.34 -1.61 2.28
C GLU A 14 -3.22 -0.75 2.90
N ILE A 15 -3.22 -0.61 4.22
CA ILE A 15 -2.17 0.13 4.94
C ILE A 15 -0.81 -0.57 4.82
N SER A 16 -0.80 -1.91 4.81
CA SER A 16 0.43 -2.69 4.65
C SER A 16 1.12 -2.49 3.31
N GLU A 17 0.38 -2.11 2.27
CA GLU A 17 0.93 -1.75 0.95
C GLU A 17 1.74 -0.45 0.99
N ILE A 18 1.37 0.52 1.86
CA ILE A 18 2.03 1.83 1.95
C ILE A 18 3.15 1.84 2.99
N LYS A 19 2.92 1.24 4.16
CA LYS A 19 3.78 1.37 5.35
C LYS A 19 4.49 0.08 5.75
N GLY A 20 4.26 -1.01 5.01
CA GLY A 20 4.82 -2.34 5.30
C GLY A 20 4.02 -3.13 6.34
N LYS A 21 4.11 -4.46 6.25
CA LYS A 21 3.35 -5.40 7.12
C LYS A 21 3.61 -5.20 8.61
N ARG A 22 4.85 -4.83 9.00
CA ARG A 22 5.27 -4.71 10.40
C ARG A 22 4.54 -3.60 11.16
N TYR A 23 4.18 -2.52 10.46
CA TYR A 23 3.56 -1.34 11.07
C TYR A 23 2.09 -1.16 10.69
N ALA A 24 1.53 -2.04 9.86
CA ALA A 24 0.18 -1.91 9.32
C ALA A 24 -0.89 -1.85 10.42
N GLU A 25 -0.79 -2.71 11.44
CA GLU A 25 -1.72 -2.72 12.57
C GLU A 25 -1.61 -1.44 13.40
N TYR A 26 -0.39 -0.98 13.67
CA TYR A 26 -0.14 0.26 14.41
C TYR A 26 -0.75 1.48 13.69
N TYR A 27 -0.50 1.61 12.39
CA TYR A 27 -1.09 2.69 11.60
C TYR A 27 -2.61 2.58 11.46
N TYR A 28 -3.17 1.36 11.44
CA TYR A 28 -4.61 1.16 11.48
C TYR A 28 -5.21 1.71 12.78
N PHE A 29 -4.60 1.45 13.94
CA PHE A 29 -5.04 2.00 15.22
C PHE A 29 -4.89 3.52 15.28
N ILE A 30 -3.81 4.09 14.72
CA ILE A 30 -3.64 5.54 14.63
C ILE A 30 -4.76 6.17 13.78
N LEU A 31 -5.06 5.58 12.62
CA LEU A 31 -6.15 6.07 11.76
C LEU A 31 -7.51 5.96 12.44
N LEU A 32 -7.73 4.87 13.17
CA LEU A 32 -8.96 4.69 13.94
C LEU A 32 -9.05 5.72 15.07
N GLY A 33 -7.95 5.94 15.80
CA GLY A 33 -7.85 6.97 16.84
C GLY A 33 -8.06 8.38 16.28
N ALA A 34 -7.45 8.71 15.15
CA ALA A 34 -7.66 9.98 14.48
C ALA A 34 -9.13 10.16 14.08
N LYS A 35 -9.77 9.14 13.49
CA LYS A 35 -11.21 9.20 13.16
C LYS A 35 -12.09 9.42 14.38
N THR A 36 -11.84 8.71 15.47
CA THR A 36 -12.62 8.88 16.70
C THR A 36 -12.43 10.27 17.30
N THR A 37 -11.20 10.80 17.33
CA THR A 37 -10.95 12.18 17.80
C THR A 37 -11.64 13.21 16.91
N TYR A 38 -11.59 13.07 15.58
CA TYR A 38 -12.31 13.99 14.68
C TYR A 38 -13.82 13.94 14.89
N ILE A 39 -14.43 12.74 15.07
CA ILE A 39 -15.86 12.59 15.34
C ILE A 39 -16.23 13.30 16.63
N PHE A 40 -15.46 13.12 17.71
CA PHE A 40 -15.74 13.77 19.00
C PHE A 40 -15.58 15.29 18.90
N THR A 41 -14.53 15.77 18.22
CA THR A 41 -14.29 17.23 18.04
C THR A 41 -15.43 17.88 17.27
N ILE A 42 -15.89 17.25 16.17
CA ILE A 42 -17.00 17.75 15.36
C ILE A 42 -18.30 17.74 16.19
N LEU A 43 -18.55 16.67 16.94
CA LEU A 43 -19.76 16.55 17.78
C LEU A 43 -19.80 17.63 18.86
N ILE A 44 -18.68 17.89 19.54
CA ILE A 44 -18.58 18.97 20.54
C ILE A 44 -18.80 20.33 19.86
N PHE A 45 -18.21 20.56 18.71
CA PHE A 45 -18.33 21.82 17.97
C PHE A 45 -19.77 22.06 17.49
N VAL A 46 -20.44 21.03 16.97
CA VAL A 46 -21.86 21.09 16.55
C VAL A 46 -22.75 21.35 17.75
N CYS A 47 -22.50 20.69 18.88
CA CYS A 47 -23.27 20.90 20.12
C CYS A 47 -23.13 22.34 20.65
N LEU A 48 -21.89 22.88 20.60
CA LEU A 48 -21.61 24.26 21.01
C LEU A 48 -22.33 25.26 20.10
N LEU A 49 -22.31 25.07 18.79
CA LEU A 49 -23.02 25.91 17.83
C LEU A 49 -24.53 25.84 18.01
N ALA A 50 -25.09 24.66 18.28
CA ALA A 50 -26.51 24.48 18.52
C ALA A 50 -27.00 25.23 19.76
N VAL A 51 -26.19 25.24 20.83
CA VAL A 51 -26.49 26.01 22.06
C VAL A 51 -26.39 27.51 21.81
N LEU A 52 -25.40 27.97 21.08
CA LEU A 52 -25.18 29.41 20.78
C LEU A 52 -26.21 29.97 19.80
N ALA A 53 -26.57 29.22 18.76
CA ALA A 53 -27.47 29.67 17.71
C ALA A 53 -28.98 29.42 18.02
N ALA A 54 -29.28 28.56 18.99
CA ALA A 54 -30.64 28.10 19.35
C ALA A 54 -31.51 27.72 18.13
N SER A 55 -30.88 27.27 17.02
CA SER A 55 -31.56 26.98 15.77
C SER A 55 -31.26 25.55 15.28
N VAL A 56 -32.32 24.86 14.82
CA VAL A 56 -32.24 23.52 14.27
C VAL A 56 -31.44 23.50 12.98
N GLU A 57 -31.42 24.61 12.23
CA GLU A 57 -30.67 24.75 10.96
C GLU A 57 -29.16 24.63 11.18
N ALA A 58 -28.62 25.23 12.25
CA ALA A 58 -27.21 25.13 12.60
C ALA A 58 -26.79 23.67 12.93
N LEU A 59 -27.67 22.91 13.53
CA LEU A 59 -27.47 21.50 13.87
C LEU A 59 -27.39 20.63 12.62
N LEU A 60 -28.29 20.85 11.64
CA LEU A 60 -28.33 20.13 10.38
C LEU A 60 -27.07 20.43 9.53
N LEU A 61 -26.66 21.70 9.45
CA LEU A 61 -25.44 22.11 8.75
C LEU A 61 -24.19 21.49 9.39
N GLY A 62 -24.09 21.47 10.71
CA GLY A 62 -22.97 20.87 11.42
C GLY A 62 -22.85 19.36 11.19
N LEU A 63 -23.98 18.63 11.19
CA LEU A 63 -24.02 17.20 10.88
C LEU A 63 -23.59 16.92 9.44
N LEU A 64 -24.04 17.73 8.48
CA LEU A 64 -23.70 17.59 7.07
C LEU A 64 -22.19 17.82 6.83
N LEU A 65 -21.64 18.89 7.38
CA LEU A 65 -20.19 19.19 7.27
C LEU A 65 -19.34 18.13 7.97
N GLY A 66 -19.78 17.63 9.12
CA GLY A 66 -19.11 16.55 9.84
C GLY A 66 -19.08 15.24 9.05
N GLY A 67 -20.18 14.89 8.41
CA GLY A 67 -20.26 13.72 7.53
C GLY A 67 -19.31 13.82 6.32
N LEU A 68 -19.25 15.00 5.68
CA LEU A 68 -18.34 15.26 4.57
C LEU A 68 -16.87 15.17 4.99
N ALA A 69 -16.51 15.67 6.15
CA ALA A 69 -15.14 15.61 6.66
C ALA A 69 -14.67 14.16 6.91
N ILE A 70 -15.54 13.31 7.42
CA ILE A 70 -15.25 11.89 7.66
C ILE A 70 -15.07 11.15 6.30
N ALA A 71 -15.93 11.42 5.33
CA ALA A 71 -15.84 10.86 3.98
C ALA A 71 -14.54 11.26 3.29
N TYR A 72 -14.11 12.51 3.44
CA TYR A 72 -12.85 13.00 2.87
C TYR A 72 -11.61 12.25 3.37
N LEU A 73 -11.57 11.86 4.66
CA LEU A 73 -10.46 11.08 5.22
C LEU A 73 -10.34 9.68 4.60
N ASP A 74 -11.45 9.04 4.27
CA ASP A 74 -11.44 7.73 3.61
C ASP A 74 -11.00 7.83 2.14
N LEU A 75 -11.40 8.88 1.42
CA LEU A 75 -11.00 9.14 0.04
C LEU A 75 -9.49 9.41 -0.06
N SER A 76 -8.93 10.22 0.82
CA SER A 76 -7.50 10.56 0.83
C SER A 76 -6.58 9.33 0.96
N LEU A 77 -6.99 8.29 1.66
CA LEU A 77 -6.22 7.03 1.74
C LEU A 77 -6.30 6.25 0.42
N GLN A 78 -7.47 6.19 -0.21
CA GLN A 78 -7.67 5.51 -1.49
C GLN A 78 -6.87 6.18 -2.60
N ASP A 79 -6.79 7.51 -2.61
CA ASP A 79 -6.02 8.27 -3.59
C ASP A 79 -4.52 7.94 -3.50
N LYS A 80 -3.97 7.87 -2.28
CA LYS A 80 -2.56 7.49 -2.07
C LYS A 80 -2.26 6.06 -2.54
N LEU A 81 -3.17 5.12 -2.28
CA LEU A 81 -3.04 3.73 -2.75
C LEU A 81 -3.07 3.65 -4.28
N THR A 82 -4.01 4.36 -4.89
CA THR A 82 -4.17 4.39 -6.35
C THR A 82 -2.95 5.03 -7.00
N ALA A 83 -2.47 6.16 -6.49
CA ALA A 83 -1.27 6.82 -6.99
C ALA A 83 -0.04 5.89 -6.91
N ARG A 84 0.16 5.22 -5.77
CA ARG A 84 1.26 4.25 -5.61
C ARG A 84 1.16 3.09 -6.61
N ARG A 85 -0.03 2.53 -6.81
CA ARG A 85 -0.24 1.44 -7.77
C ARG A 85 -0.01 1.88 -9.21
N GLN A 86 -0.43 3.09 -9.57
CA GLN A 86 -0.15 3.68 -10.88
C GLN A 86 1.35 3.87 -11.10
N GLU A 87 2.07 4.38 -10.11
CA GLU A 87 3.53 4.52 -10.14
C GLU A 87 4.23 3.17 -10.40
N LEU A 88 3.81 2.11 -9.70
CA LEU A 88 4.33 0.76 -9.90
C LEU A 88 4.12 0.24 -11.34
N VAL A 89 2.95 0.52 -11.92
CA VAL A 89 2.63 0.11 -13.30
C VAL A 89 3.44 0.89 -14.33
N LEU A 90 3.62 2.19 -14.12
CA LEU A 90 4.38 3.07 -15.03
C LEU A 90 5.87 2.68 -15.11
N ASP A 91 6.46 2.25 -14.01
CA ASP A 91 7.88 1.87 -13.98
C ASP A 91 8.13 0.44 -14.48
N LEU A 92 7.11 -0.42 -14.46
CA LEU A 92 7.24 -1.84 -14.80
C LEU A 92 7.85 -2.10 -16.20
N PRO A 93 7.45 -1.43 -17.30
CA PRO A 93 8.02 -1.66 -18.62
C PRO A 93 9.52 -1.36 -18.66
N GLN A 94 9.96 -0.29 -18.01
CA GLN A 94 11.37 0.08 -17.96
C GLN A 94 12.20 -0.96 -17.18
N VAL A 95 11.68 -1.43 -16.04
CA VAL A 95 12.31 -2.49 -15.25
C VAL A 95 12.41 -3.79 -16.06
N LEU A 96 11.33 -4.19 -16.74
CA LEU A 96 11.32 -5.38 -17.58
C LEU A 96 12.36 -5.31 -18.70
N SER A 97 12.45 -4.17 -19.39
CA SER A 97 13.44 -3.95 -20.46
C SER A 97 14.87 -4.09 -19.93
N LYS A 98 15.18 -3.47 -18.78
CA LYS A 98 16.50 -3.58 -18.14
C LYS A 98 16.82 -5.02 -17.72
N LEU A 99 15.86 -5.71 -17.10
CA LEU A 99 16.01 -7.12 -16.69
C LEU A 99 16.27 -8.02 -17.91
N THR A 100 15.46 -7.86 -18.97
CA THR A 100 15.59 -8.64 -20.20
C THR A 100 16.96 -8.42 -20.85
N LEU A 101 17.44 -7.19 -20.91
CA LEU A 101 18.75 -6.87 -21.45
C LEU A 101 19.88 -7.58 -20.69
N LEU A 102 19.86 -7.51 -19.36
CA LEU A 102 20.87 -8.13 -18.49
C LEU A 102 20.82 -9.66 -18.55
N VAL A 103 19.65 -10.25 -18.54
CA VAL A 103 19.49 -11.71 -18.65
C VAL A 103 19.92 -12.22 -20.03
N ASN A 104 19.59 -11.50 -21.11
CA ASN A 104 20.03 -11.84 -22.46
C ASN A 104 21.57 -11.69 -22.64
N SER A 105 22.22 -10.85 -21.83
CA SER A 105 23.69 -10.79 -21.80
C SER A 105 24.35 -11.94 -21.02
N GLY A 106 23.57 -12.89 -20.53
CA GLY A 106 24.03 -14.06 -19.77
C GLY A 106 24.06 -13.88 -18.24
N MET A 107 23.56 -12.76 -17.73
CA MET A 107 23.49 -12.55 -16.28
C MET A 107 22.37 -13.40 -15.67
N VAL A 108 22.63 -14.04 -14.52
CA VAL A 108 21.62 -14.75 -13.75
C VAL A 108 20.53 -13.77 -13.27
N LEU A 109 19.27 -14.20 -13.31
CA LEU A 109 18.13 -13.34 -12.98
C LEU A 109 18.26 -12.67 -11.60
N ARG A 110 18.76 -13.38 -10.59
CA ARG A 110 19.00 -12.85 -9.25
C ARG A 110 19.93 -11.64 -9.27
N ASP A 111 21.02 -11.72 -10.00
CA ASP A 111 22.03 -10.64 -10.08
C ASP A 111 21.51 -9.48 -10.93
N ALA A 112 20.79 -9.78 -12.03
CA ALA A 112 20.12 -8.79 -12.85
C ALA A 112 19.07 -8.01 -12.02
N TRP A 113 18.28 -8.72 -11.22
CA TRP A 113 17.28 -8.13 -10.31
C TRP A 113 17.92 -7.16 -9.32
N LYS A 114 18.97 -7.61 -8.62
CA LYS A 114 19.71 -6.77 -7.68
C LYS A 114 20.30 -5.53 -8.37
N ARG A 115 20.86 -5.69 -9.57
CA ARG A 115 21.46 -4.58 -10.32
C ARG A 115 20.42 -3.57 -10.78
N VAL A 116 19.24 -4.02 -11.24
CA VAL A 116 18.15 -3.13 -11.65
C VAL A 116 17.54 -2.41 -10.44
N SER A 117 17.41 -3.09 -9.31
CA SER A 117 16.78 -2.53 -8.12
C SER A 117 17.41 -1.24 -7.60
N VAL A 118 18.71 -1.05 -7.83
CA VAL A 118 19.46 0.14 -7.38
C VAL A 118 19.52 1.26 -8.44
N THR A 119 18.89 1.08 -9.62
CA THR A 119 18.90 2.09 -10.69
C THR A 119 17.80 3.15 -10.54
N GLY A 120 16.96 3.07 -9.52
CA GLY A 120 15.91 4.02 -9.24
C GLY A 120 15.53 4.02 -7.76
N ASP A 121 14.76 5.02 -7.36
CA ASP A 121 14.34 5.29 -5.97
C ASP A 121 12.82 5.20 -5.78
N ARG A 122 12.04 5.03 -6.87
CA ARG A 122 10.59 4.96 -6.84
C ARG A 122 10.08 3.64 -6.24
N ALA A 123 8.79 3.57 -5.96
CA ALA A 123 8.16 2.47 -5.22
C ALA A 123 8.49 1.07 -5.77
N LEU A 124 8.57 0.87 -7.10
CA LEU A 124 8.89 -0.41 -7.70
C LEU A 124 10.33 -0.84 -7.39
N TYR A 125 11.28 0.07 -7.50
CA TYR A 125 12.69 -0.19 -7.21
C TYR A 125 12.91 -0.50 -5.73
N GLN A 126 12.22 0.21 -4.83
CA GLN A 126 12.27 -0.06 -3.39
C GLN A 126 11.75 -1.47 -3.06
N GLU A 127 10.64 -1.90 -3.68
CA GLU A 127 10.14 -3.26 -3.49
C GLU A 127 11.06 -4.32 -4.08
N MET A 128 11.75 -4.02 -5.18
CA MET A 128 12.79 -4.89 -5.73
C MET A 128 14.01 -5.00 -4.78
N GLN A 129 14.44 -3.89 -4.16
CA GLN A 129 15.51 -3.90 -3.16
C GLN A 129 15.11 -4.74 -1.94
N ASN A 130 13.89 -4.56 -1.42
CA ASN A 130 13.37 -5.37 -0.34
C ASN A 130 13.40 -6.87 -0.68
N THR A 131 13.06 -7.22 -1.91
CA THR A 131 13.12 -8.61 -2.40
C THR A 131 14.56 -9.14 -2.46
N SER A 132 15.51 -8.33 -2.92
CA SER A 132 16.94 -8.69 -2.89
C SER A 132 17.43 -8.93 -1.47
N MET A 133 17.06 -8.07 -0.52
CA MET A 133 17.40 -8.23 0.89
C MET A 133 16.76 -9.50 1.50
N GLU A 134 15.53 -9.84 1.13
CA GLU A 134 14.88 -11.09 1.55
C GLU A 134 15.70 -12.32 1.11
N ILE A 135 16.14 -12.33 -0.16
CA ILE A 135 16.96 -13.42 -0.71
C ILE A 135 18.33 -13.49 -0.04
N GLU A 136 18.97 -12.36 0.20
CA GLU A 136 20.26 -12.28 0.91
C GLU A 136 20.16 -12.76 2.37
N ASN A 137 19.01 -12.54 3.00
CA ASN A 137 18.69 -13.02 4.35
C ASN A 137 18.26 -14.50 4.39
N GLY A 138 18.37 -15.23 3.28
CA GLY A 138 18.12 -16.68 3.20
C GLY A 138 16.68 -17.08 2.93
N ILE A 139 15.80 -16.14 2.56
CA ILE A 139 14.45 -16.50 2.09
C ILE A 139 14.58 -17.13 0.70
N MET A 140 13.86 -18.22 0.47
CA MET A 140 13.80 -18.88 -0.85
C MET A 140 13.43 -17.87 -1.94
N GLU A 141 14.13 -17.89 -3.08
CA GLU A 141 13.86 -16.95 -4.19
C GLU A 141 12.39 -16.97 -4.64
N THR A 142 11.79 -18.15 -4.74
CA THR A 142 10.37 -18.30 -5.10
C THR A 142 9.43 -17.61 -4.10
N ASP A 143 9.77 -17.65 -2.84
CA ASP A 143 8.96 -17.01 -1.78
C ASP A 143 9.20 -15.51 -1.73
N ALA A 144 10.43 -15.05 -1.93
CA ALA A 144 10.78 -13.64 -2.03
C ALA A 144 10.05 -12.95 -3.20
N TYR A 145 10.02 -13.59 -4.39
CA TYR A 145 9.26 -13.07 -5.54
C TYR A 145 7.73 -13.12 -5.30
N ARG A 146 7.24 -14.11 -4.55
CA ARG A 146 5.82 -14.13 -4.14
C ARG A 146 5.50 -12.98 -3.19
N ASN A 147 6.36 -12.74 -2.19
CA ASN A 147 6.23 -11.63 -1.26
C ASN A 147 6.24 -10.27 -2.00
N PHE A 148 7.12 -10.12 -2.99
CA PHE A 148 7.17 -8.94 -3.85
C PHE A 148 5.82 -8.70 -4.56
N ALA A 149 5.25 -9.73 -5.19
CA ALA A 149 3.97 -9.63 -5.86
C ALA A 149 2.82 -9.27 -4.90
N GLU A 150 2.86 -9.79 -3.67
CA GLU A 150 1.87 -9.48 -2.64
C GLU A 150 1.99 -8.04 -2.13
N ARG A 151 3.23 -7.53 -1.93
CA ARG A 151 3.47 -6.15 -1.48
C ARG A 151 3.07 -5.13 -2.53
N CYS A 152 3.38 -5.38 -3.80
CA CYS A 152 2.98 -4.51 -4.89
C CYS A 152 1.46 -4.51 -5.11
N ASN A 153 0.79 -5.64 -4.94
CA ASN A 153 -0.65 -5.86 -5.11
C ASN A 153 -1.24 -5.32 -6.44
N VAL A 154 -0.46 -5.41 -7.51
CA VAL A 154 -0.81 -5.00 -8.87
C VAL A 154 -0.89 -6.22 -9.76
N LYS A 155 -1.90 -6.30 -10.63
CA LYS A 155 -2.18 -7.49 -11.48
C LYS A 155 -1.04 -7.82 -12.44
N GLU A 156 -0.45 -6.79 -13.05
CA GLU A 156 0.64 -6.88 -14.01
C GLU A 156 1.91 -7.42 -13.34
N ILE A 157 2.25 -6.89 -12.18
CA ILE A 157 3.41 -7.32 -11.38
C ILE A 157 3.21 -8.75 -10.88
N ARG A 158 2.00 -9.12 -10.49
CA ARG A 158 1.65 -10.47 -10.05
C ARG A 158 1.84 -11.50 -11.17
N LYS A 159 1.43 -11.15 -12.41
CA LYS A 159 1.69 -11.97 -13.59
C LYS A 159 3.18 -12.14 -13.86
N PHE A 160 3.93 -11.04 -13.82
CA PHE A 160 5.38 -11.06 -14.01
C PHE A 160 6.07 -11.95 -12.96
N ALA A 161 5.80 -11.74 -11.68
CA ALA A 161 6.38 -12.57 -10.61
C ALA A 161 6.02 -14.06 -10.75
N SER A 162 4.80 -14.38 -11.19
CA SER A 162 4.40 -15.76 -11.45
C SER A 162 5.20 -16.41 -12.56
N LEU A 163 5.51 -15.68 -13.64
CA LEU A 163 6.38 -16.17 -14.72
C LEU A 163 7.81 -16.39 -14.24
N VAL A 164 8.35 -15.49 -13.43
CA VAL A 164 9.67 -15.64 -12.80
C VAL A 164 9.72 -16.91 -11.95
N ILE A 165 8.73 -17.10 -11.07
CA ILE A 165 8.64 -18.28 -10.20
C ILE A 165 8.53 -19.57 -11.02
N GLN A 166 7.74 -19.59 -12.10
CA GLN A 166 7.61 -20.75 -12.97
C GLN A 166 8.92 -21.11 -13.66
N ASN A 167 9.67 -20.12 -14.12
CA ASN A 167 10.96 -20.33 -14.76
C ASN A 167 12.01 -20.87 -13.76
N LEU A 168 12.05 -20.35 -12.55
CA LEU A 168 12.93 -20.87 -11.49
C LEU A 168 12.62 -22.33 -11.15
N LYS A 169 11.34 -22.73 -11.13
CA LYS A 169 10.94 -24.12 -10.87
C LYS A 169 11.25 -25.10 -12.02
N LYS A 170 11.37 -24.59 -13.27
CA LYS A 170 11.71 -25.40 -14.43
C LYS A 170 13.21 -25.54 -14.64
N GLY A 171 13.99 -24.60 -14.10
CA GLY A 171 15.46 -24.59 -14.23
C GLY A 171 16.19 -25.36 -13.12
N ASN A 172 15.47 -25.83 -12.10
CA ASN A 172 15.92 -26.79 -11.10
C ASN A 172 15.34 -28.16 -11.40
#